data_83ae1fee0e92bf6063af855ef6189f32
#
_entry.id   83ae1fee0e92bf6063af855ef6189f32
#
_cell.length_a   1.000
_cell.length_b   1.000
_cell.length_c   1.000
_cell.angle_alpha   90.00
_cell.angle_beta   90.00
_cell.angle_gamma   90.00
#
_symmetry.space_group_name_H-M   'P 1'
#
loop_
_entity.id
_entity.type
_entity.pdbx_description
1 polymer ?
#
loop_
_entity_poly.entity_id
_entity_poly.type
_entity_poly.pdbx_seq_one_letter_code
_entity_poly.pdbx_strand_id
1 'polypeptide(L)'
;PKAPYRCPPGPYERASLVASYFKRSKPKSKVIVLDANAEVVSKKGLFTKAWEELYKDTLEYRPNSELTEVNAATRTGKFQFEDVQAGVLNVIPPQRAGSIAANAGLITANKRWCEVDFLTFESRVAPNVHILGDAILAAPAMPKSAFMANNHAKVAADAVIALLTGKSVNDHPILANTCYSYVSDRLAIHVASVHKFDAEKKTFLAVPGAGGVSAARNEVEADYAWGWAKNIWADTLR
;
A
#
# COMPACT_ATOMS: atom_id res chain seq x y z
N PRO A 1 -6.22 -2.43 9.57
CA PRO A 1 -6.09 -3.88 9.78
C PRO A 1 -4.70 -4.26 10.25
N LYS A 2 -4.51 -5.51 10.77
CA LYS A 2 -3.18 -6.05 11.05
C LYS A 2 -2.35 -6.19 9.77
N ALA A 3 -1.07 -5.88 9.86
CA ALA A 3 -0.12 -6.14 8.77
C ALA A 3 0.05 -7.66 8.51
N PRO A 4 0.36 -8.07 7.26
CA PRO A 4 0.55 -7.24 6.08
C PRO A 4 -0.78 -6.88 5.39
N TYR A 5 -0.89 -5.64 4.91
CA TYR A 5 -2.03 -5.13 4.13
C TYR A 5 -1.56 -4.26 2.95
N ARG A 6 -2.47 -3.90 2.02
CA ARG A 6 -2.15 -3.10 0.83
C ARG A 6 -2.01 -1.64 1.21
N CYS A 7 -1.07 -0.94 0.54
CA CYS A 7 -0.72 0.45 0.82
C CYS A 7 -0.42 0.70 2.32
N PRO A 8 0.62 0.10 2.89
CA PRO A 8 0.90 0.21 4.33
C PRO A 8 0.96 1.63 4.88
N PRO A 9 1.48 2.65 4.18
CA PRO A 9 1.47 4.03 4.66
C PRO A 9 0.14 4.76 4.48
N GLY A 10 -0.79 4.25 3.69
CA GLY A 10 -2.03 4.94 3.31
C GLY A 10 -2.89 5.42 4.49
N PRO A 11 -3.12 4.64 5.54
CA PRO A 11 -3.86 5.08 6.72
C PRO A 11 -3.22 6.29 7.41
N TYR A 12 -1.91 6.28 7.53
CA TYR A 12 -1.13 7.33 8.21
C TYR A 12 -1.06 8.61 7.38
N GLU A 13 -0.90 8.49 6.06
CA GLU A 13 -0.99 9.61 5.13
C GLU A 13 -2.37 10.26 5.19
N ARG A 14 -3.45 9.48 5.10
CA ARG A 14 -4.82 9.98 5.19
C ARG A 14 -5.06 10.71 6.50
N ALA A 15 -4.62 10.16 7.62
CA ALA A 15 -4.74 10.79 8.93
C ALA A 15 -3.98 12.13 8.98
N SER A 16 -2.77 12.18 8.40
CA SER A 16 -1.96 13.40 8.31
C SER A 16 -2.64 14.49 7.49
N LEU A 17 -3.21 14.13 6.33
CA LEU A 17 -3.93 15.08 5.47
C LEU A 17 -5.20 15.60 6.13
N VAL A 18 -5.95 14.75 6.83
CA VAL A 18 -7.13 15.18 7.60
C VAL A 18 -6.72 16.09 8.75
N ALA A 19 -5.63 15.78 9.47
CA ALA A 19 -5.10 16.63 10.54
C ALA A 19 -4.62 17.99 10.00
N SER A 20 -3.97 18.03 8.84
CA SER A 20 -3.59 19.26 8.15
C SER A 20 -4.83 20.12 7.81
N TYR A 21 -5.89 19.50 7.30
CA TYR A 21 -7.14 20.19 7.06
C TYR A 21 -7.78 20.71 8.33
N PHE A 22 -7.85 19.90 9.41
CA PHE A 22 -8.42 20.32 10.67
C PHE A 22 -7.69 21.49 11.31
N LYS A 23 -6.36 21.46 11.30
CA LYS A 23 -5.54 22.57 11.83
C LYS A 23 -5.86 23.91 11.17
N ARG A 24 -6.20 23.91 9.87
CA ARG A 24 -6.52 25.14 9.11
C ARG A 24 -7.99 25.53 9.21
N SER A 25 -8.88 24.55 9.11
CA SER A 25 -10.30 24.82 8.82
C SER A 25 -11.25 24.35 9.91
N LYS A 26 -10.83 23.45 10.81
CA LYS A 26 -11.64 22.85 11.87
C LYS A 26 -10.83 22.68 13.18
N PRO A 27 -10.32 23.77 13.78
CA PRO A 27 -9.34 23.70 14.87
C PRO A 27 -9.87 23.05 16.17
N LYS A 28 -11.19 22.86 16.29
CA LYS A 28 -11.83 22.14 17.40
C LYS A 28 -12.00 20.65 17.15
N SER A 29 -11.58 20.14 15.97
CA SER A 29 -11.69 18.74 15.58
C SER A 29 -10.37 18.01 15.81
N LYS A 30 -10.46 16.72 16.08
CA LYS A 30 -9.31 15.84 16.33
C LYS A 30 -9.38 14.60 15.45
N VAL A 31 -8.24 14.12 15.00
CA VAL A 31 -8.07 12.82 14.34
C VAL A 31 -7.56 11.82 15.38
N ILE A 32 -8.23 10.69 15.52
CA ILE A 32 -7.74 9.56 16.32
C ILE A 32 -7.47 8.40 15.35
N VAL A 33 -6.24 7.94 15.33
CA VAL A 33 -5.80 6.76 14.55
C VAL A 33 -5.77 5.56 15.50
N LEU A 34 -6.72 4.65 15.32
CA LEU A 34 -6.79 3.39 16.06
C LEU A 34 -6.19 2.29 15.20
N ASP A 35 -4.96 1.89 15.51
CA ASP A 35 -4.17 0.96 14.71
C ASP A 35 -4.12 -0.42 15.38
N ALA A 36 -4.47 -1.46 14.63
CA ALA A 36 -4.40 -2.85 15.09
C ALA A 36 -2.96 -3.37 15.28
N ASN A 37 -1.97 -2.60 14.85
CA ASN A 37 -0.54 -2.93 14.95
C ASN A 37 0.08 -2.29 16.19
N ALA A 38 1.18 -2.88 16.66
CA ALA A 38 1.90 -2.35 17.83
C ALA A 38 2.61 -1.01 17.55
N GLU A 39 2.80 -0.69 16.27
CA GLU A 39 3.45 0.54 15.83
C GLU A 39 3.10 0.88 14.37
N VAL A 40 3.46 2.08 13.94
CA VAL A 40 3.35 2.52 12.54
C VAL A 40 4.19 1.59 11.64
N VAL A 41 3.52 0.89 10.73
CA VAL A 41 4.13 -0.22 9.95
C VAL A 41 4.94 0.22 8.73
N SER A 42 4.95 1.50 8.42
CA SER A 42 5.74 2.05 7.29
C SER A 42 6.18 3.48 7.59
N LYS A 43 7.46 3.78 7.34
CA LYS A 43 8.04 5.13 7.55
C LYS A 43 7.80 5.67 8.98
N LYS A 44 7.84 4.79 10.00
CA LYS A 44 7.48 5.10 11.39
C LYS A 44 8.07 6.40 11.88
N GLY A 45 9.41 6.53 11.86
CA GLY A 45 10.08 7.73 12.39
C GLY A 45 9.68 9.03 11.67
N LEU A 46 9.39 8.96 10.37
CA LEU A 46 8.98 10.14 9.59
C LEU A 46 7.53 10.57 9.89
N PHE A 47 6.61 9.62 10.00
CA PHE A 47 5.23 9.94 10.37
C PHE A 47 5.12 10.42 11.81
N THR A 48 5.73 9.72 12.78
CA THR A 48 5.65 10.12 14.19
C THR A 48 6.26 11.50 14.41
N LYS A 49 7.43 11.77 13.82
CA LYS A 49 8.04 13.11 13.87
C LYS A 49 7.14 14.20 13.24
N ALA A 50 6.50 13.89 12.11
CA ALA A 50 5.57 14.84 11.50
C ALA A 50 4.35 15.12 12.40
N TRP A 51 3.79 14.11 13.04
CA TRP A 51 2.65 14.27 13.94
C TRP A 51 3.00 15.06 15.20
N GLU A 52 4.15 14.76 15.81
CA GLU A 52 4.65 15.48 16.99
C GLU A 52 4.90 16.97 16.70
N GLU A 53 5.50 17.29 15.56
CA GLU A 53 5.88 18.65 15.22
C GLU A 53 4.74 19.46 14.59
N LEU A 54 3.84 18.84 13.82
CA LEU A 54 2.80 19.55 13.07
C LEU A 54 1.42 19.43 13.71
N TYR A 55 1.11 18.31 14.39
CA TYR A 55 -0.26 17.95 14.77
C TYR A 55 -0.42 17.47 16.21
N LYS A 56 0.49 17.84 17.09
CA LYS A 56 0.52 17.40 18.51
C LYS A 56 -0.86 17.42 19.18
N ASP A 57 -1.65 18.47 18.95
CA ASP A 57 -2.96 18.65 19.58
C ASP A 57 -4.13 18.23 18.67
N THR A 58 -3.86 17.90 17.42
CA THR A 58 -4.87 17.61 16.39
C THR A 58 -4.95 16.15 16.03
N LEU A 59 -3.83 15.39 16.15
CA LEU A 59 -3.77 13.96 15.81
C LEU A 59 -3.27 13.16 17.02
N GLU A 60 -4.00 12.10 17.32
CA GLU A 60 -3.65 11.12 18.35
C GLU A 60 -3.51 9.74 17.71
N TYR A 61 -2.42 9.03 18.02
CA TYR A 61 -2.17 7.68 17.56
C TYR A 61 -2.27 6.68 18.72
N ARG A 62 -3.12 5.66 18.56
CA ARG A 62 -3.33 4.56 19.52
C ARG A 62 -2.98 3.22 18.86
N PRO A 63 -1.85 2.62 19.19
CA PRO A 63 -1.49 1.27 18.74
C PRO A 63 -2.33 0.20 19.46
N ASN A 64 -2.20 -1.06 18.99
CA ASN A 64 -2.85 -2.25 19.56
C ASN A 64 -4.39 -2.11 19.69
N SER A 65 -4.99 -1.33 18.80
CA SER A 65 -6.44 -1.04 18.78
C SER A 65 -7.09 -1.83 17.64
N GLU A 66 -7.30 -3.13 17.82
CA GLU A 66 -7.94 -3.96 16.80
C GLU A 66 -9.46 -3.74 16.81
N LEU A 67 -9.99 -3.34 15.65
CA LEU A 67 -11.43 -3.17 15.44
C LEU A 67 -12.11 -4.54 15.32
N THR A 68 -13.13 -4.78 16.13
CA THR A 68 -13.89 -6.04 16.16
C THR A 68 -15.28 -5.91 15.54
N GLU A 69 -15.93 -4.76 15.70
CA GLU A 69 -17.28 -4.52 15.19
C GLU A 69 -17.47 -3.05 14.83
N VAL A 70 -18.37 -2.77 13.89
CA VAL A 70 -18.78 -1.41 13.50
C VAL A 70 -20.28 -1.27 13.61
N ASN A 71 -20.74 -0.29 14.37
CA ASN A 71 -22.12 0.20 14.31
C ASN A 71 -22.16 1.46 13.43
N ALA A 72 -22.60 1.28 12.19
CA ALA A 72 -22.66 2.37 11.22
C ALA A 72 -23.70 3.44 11.58
N ALA A 73 -24.82 3.07 12.20
CA ALA A 73 -25.89 4.00 12.57
C ALA A 73 -25.44 5.00 13.64
N THR A 74 -24.69 4.54 14.64
CA THR A 74 -24.13 5.38 15.69
C THR A 74 -22.72 5.89 15.39
N ARG A 75 -22.11 5.45 14.32
CA ARG A 75 -20.71 5.71 13.98
C ARG A 75 -19.76 5.30 15.11
N THR A 76 -19.98 4.10 15.66
CA THR A 76 -19.19 3.54 16.75
C THR A 76 -18.38 2.36 16.26
N GLY A 77 -17.07 2.39 16.49
CA GLY A 77 -16.19 1.24 16.38
C GLY A 77 -16.00 0.58 17.74
N LYS A 78 -16.14 -0.75 17.82
CA LYS A 78 -15.78 -1.53 18.99
C LYS A 78 -14.38 -2.06 18.85
N PHE A 79 -13.56 -1.85 19.84
CA PHE A 79 -12.18 -2.30 19.92
C PHE A 79 -12.01 -3.23 21.11
N GLN A 80 -10.86 -3.86 21.22
CA GLN A 80 -10.63 -4.84 22.29
C GLN A 80 -10.81 -4.26 23.72
N PHE A 81 -10.51 -2.98 23.92
CA PHE A 81 -10.49 -2.36 25.23
C PHE A 81 -11.42 -1.14 25.38
N GLU A 82 -11.98 -0.65 24.29
CA GLU A 82 -12.84 0.55 24.31
C GLU A 82 -13.81 0.56 23.13
N ASP A 83 -14.91 1.29 23.27
CA ASP A 83 -15.80 1.68 22.18
C ASP A 83 -15.54 3.15 21.84
N VAL A 84 -15.37 3.46 20.57
CA VAL A 84 -15.11 4.83 20.11
C VAL A 84 -16.20 5.28 19.16
N GLN A 85 -16.95 6.29 19.57
CA GLN A 85 -17.92 6.99 18.74
C GLN A 85 -17.26 8.22 18.11
N ALA A 86 -17.46 8.44 16.83
CA ALA A 86 -16.87 9.57 16.10
C ALA A 86 -17.91 10.33 15.27
N GLY A 87 -17.65 11.59 14.99
CA GLY A 87 -18.42 12.38 14.03
C GLY A 87 -18.30 11.81 12.60
N VAL A 88 -17.10 11.33 12.25
CA VAL A 88 -16.81 10.56 11.04
C VAL A 88 -15.98 9.35 11.43
N LEU A 89 -16.44 8.16 11.05
CA LEU A 89 -15.73 6.91 11.26
C LEU A 89 -15.20 6.39 9.90
N ASN A 90 -13.88 6.42 9.71
CA ASN A 90 -13.23 5.88 8.54
C ASN A 90 -12.63 4.51 8.86
N VAL A 91 -13.24 3.45 8.36
CA VAL A 91 -12.82 2.06 8.62
C VAL A 91 -12.07 1.50 7.44
N ILE A 92 -10.92 0.87 7.71
CA ILE A 92 -10.14 0.10 6.74
C ILE A 92 -10.23 -1.38 7.15
N PRO A 93 -11.08 -2.17 6.49
CA PRO A 93 -11.27 -3.58 6.84
C PRO A 93 -10.08 -4.45 6.41
N PRO A 94 -9.98 -5.69 6.90
CA PRO A 94 -9.05 -6.67 6.35
C PRO A 94 -9.28 -6.85 4.84
N GLN A 95 -8.20 -6.81 4.07
CA GLN A 95 -8.25 -6.81 2.61
C GLN A 95 -8.05 -8.22 2.03
N ARG A 96 -8.57 -8.44 0.84
CA ARG A 96 -8.41 -9.66 0.03
C ARG A 96 -8.49 -9.30 -1.46
N ALA A 97 -8.11 -10.24 -2.32
CA ALA A 97 -8.33 -10.12 -3.76
C ALA A 97 -9.82 -9.88 -4.07
N GLY A 98 -10.08 -9.14 -5.14
CA GLY A 98 -11.44 -8.74 -5.52
C GLY A 98 -12.37 -9.92 -5.79
N SER A 99 -13.68 -9.67 -5.79
CA SER A 99 -14.70 -10.70 -5.99
C SER A 99 -14.55 -11.45 -7.32
N ILE A 100 -14.05 -10.79 -8.36
CA ILE A 100 -13.78 -11.45 -9.65
C ILE A 100 -12.79 -12.62 -9.49
N ALA A 101 -11.72 -12.43 -8.70
CA ALA A 101 -10.75 -13.49 -8.44
C ALA A 101 -11.35 -14.63 -7.61
N ALA A 102 -12.23 -14.31 -6.66
CA ALA A 102 -12.94 -15.32 -5.86
C ALA A 102 -13.91 -16.12 -6.74
N ASN A 103 -14.73 -15.47 -7.56
CA ASN A 103 -15.72 -16.09 -8.43
C ASN A 103 -15.06 -16.96 -9.52
N ALA A 104 -13.87 -16.60 -9.98
CA ALA A 104 -13.10 -17.36 -10.94
C ALA A 104 -12.22 -18.47 -10.31
N GLY A 105 -12.28 -18.68 -9.00
CA GLY A 105 -11.50 -19.72 -8.31
C GLY A 105 -10.00 -19.46 -8.25
N LEU A 106 -9.57 -18.22 -8.40
CA LEU A 106 -8.15 -17.85 -8.51
C LEU A 106 -7.45 -17.59 -7.16
N ILE A 107 -8.21 -17.54 -6.05
CA ILE A 107 -7.67 -17.31 -4.71
C ILE A 107 -7.16 -18.64 -4.13
N THR A 108 -5.85 -18.81 -4.05
CA THR A 108 -5.19 -20.04 -3.61
C THR A 108 -4.41 -19.88 -2.30
N ALA A 109 -3.93 -18.67 -2.00
CA ALA A 109 -3.15 -18.40 -0.79
C ALA A 109 -4.02 -17.83 0.34
N ASN A 110 -3.96 -18.47 1.52
CA ASN A 110 -4.57 -18.07 2.79
C ASN A 110 -6.03 -17.54 2.69
N LYS A 111 -6.79 -18.02 1.72
CA LYS A 111 -8.18 -17.61 1.40
C LYS A 111 -8.32 -16.10 1.06
N ARG A 112 -7.22 -15.45 0.69
CA ARG A 112 -7.19 -14.00 0.45
C ARG A 112 -6.55 -13.59 -0.87
N TRP A 113 -5.48 -14.29 -1.32
CA TRP A 113 -4.64 -13.83 -2.41
C TRP A 113 -4.46 -14.88 -3.48
N CYS A 114 -4.12 -14.45 -4.69
CA CYS A 114 -3.83 -15.32 -5.83
C CYS A 114 -2.33 -15.60 -5.90
N GLU A 115 -1.94 -16.85 -6.02
CA GLU A 115 -0.56 -17.23 -6.32
C GLU A 115 -0.31 -17.16 -7.82
N VAL A 116 0.86 -16.64 -8.20
CA VAL A 116 1.26 -16.46 -9.60
C VAL A 116 2.69 -16.93 -9.83
N ASP A 117 3.02 -17.16 -11.08
CA ASP A 117 4.39 -17.19 -11.54
C ASP A 117 4.92 -15.76 -11.66
N PHE A 118 6.02 -15.43 -11.00
CA PHE A 118 6.52 -14.06 -10.97
C PHE A 118 7.23 -13.60 -12.26
N LEU A 119 7.55 -14.49 -13.19
CA LEU A 119 8.09 -14.09 -14.49
C LEU A 119 6.99 -13.68 -15.47
N THR A 120 5.82 -14.28 -15.34
CA THR A 120 4.70 -14.06 -16.27
C THR A 120 3.49 -13.44 -15.61
N PHE A 121 3.41 -13.47 -14.28
CA PHE A 121 2.21 -13.19 -13.49
C PHE A 121 1.02 -14.11 -13.84
N GLU A 122 1.28 -15.26 -14.46
CA GLU A 122 0.27 -16.27 -14.75
C GLU A 122 -0.20 -16.96 -13.45
N SER A 123 -1.50 -17.20 -13.36
CA SER A 123 -2.11 -17.92 -12.25
C SER A 123 -1.56 -19.34 -12.11
N ARG A 124 -1.33 -19.79 -10.88
CA ARG A 124 -0.91 -21.18 -10.61
C ARG A 124 -2.02 -22.21 -10.85
N VAL A 125 -3.27 -21.79 -11.05
CA VAL A 125 -4.44 -22.69 -11.16
C VAL A 125 -5.27 -22.49 -12.43
N ALA A 126 -4.98 -21.44 -13.21
CA ALA A 126 -5.70 -21.16 -14.45
C ALA A 126 -4.70 -20.76 -15.56
N PRO A 127 -4.40 -21.64 -16.50
CA PRO A 127 -3.52 -21.33 -17.63
C PRO A 127 -4.03 -20.15 -18.47
N ASN A 128 -3.11 -19.32 -18.95
CA ASN A 128 -3.38 -18.12 -19.75
C ASN A 128 -4.19 -17.02 -19.03
N VAL A 129 -4.27 -17.08 -17.69
CA VAL A 129 -4.87 -16.04 -16.85
C VAL A 129 -3.77 -15.37 -16.05
N HIS A 130 -3.50 -14.10 -16.33
CA HIS A 130 -2.47 -13.33 -15.65
C HIS A 130 -3.09 -12.41 -14.59
N ILE A 131 -2.54 -12.45 -13.37
CA ILE A 131 -3.04 -11.70 -12.21
C ILE A 131 -1.88 -10.88 -11.64
N LEU A 132 -2.13 -9.61 -11.36
CA LEU A 132 -1.08 -8.70 -10.92
C LEU A 132 -1.57 -7.71 -9.85
N GLY A 133 -0.66 -6.90 -9.34
CA GLY A 133 -0.97 -5.84 -8.38
C GLY A 133 -1.43 -6.36 -7.03
N ASP A 134 -2.43 -5.71 -6.48
CA ASP A 134 -2.89 -5.97 -5.10
C ASP A 134 -3.62 -7.31 -4.92
N ALA A 135 -4.03 -7.96 -5.99
CA ALA A 135 -4.73 -9.25 -5.93
C ALA A 135 -3.80 -10.44 -5.64
N ILE A 136 -2.51 -10.33 -5.93
CA ILE A 136 -1.57 -11.45 -5.79
C ILE A 136 -1.05 -11.63 -4.36
N LEU A 137 -0.58 -12.82 -4.05
CA LEU A 137 0.31 -13.05 -2.91
C LEU A 137 1.66 -12.40 -3.21
N ALA A 138 1.93 -11.26 -2.60
CA ALA A 138 3.18 -10.52 -2.82
C ALA A 138 4.39 -11.36 -2.40
N ALA A 139 5.49 -11.26 -3.15
CA ALA A 139 6.77 -11.85 -2.80
C ALA A 139 7.29 -11.31 -1.45
N PRO A 140 8.20 -12.01 -0.78
CA PRO A 140 8.78 -11.54 0.48
C PRO A 140 9.36 -10.13 0.35
N ALA A 141 9.06 -9.26 1.32
CA ALA A 141 9.46 -7.85 1.35
C ALA A 141 8.99 -6.99 0.14
N MET A 142 8.22 -7.53 -0.79
CA MET A 142 7.70 -6.78 -1.92
C MET A 142 6.69 -5.72 -1.44
N PRO A 143 6.86 -4.46 -1.83
CA PRO A 143 5.89 -3.40 -1.56
C PRO A 143 4.52 -3.72 -2.15
N LYS A 144 3.48 -3.36 -1.42
CA LYS A 144 2.08 -3.51 -1.82
C LYS A 144 1.55 -2.13 -2.18
N SER A 145 1.91 -1.64 -3.36
CA SER A 145 1.67 -0.26 -3.80
C SER A 145 1.19 -0.21 -5.25
N ALA A 146 0.56 0.91 -5.63
CA ALA A 146 0.17 1.17 -7.01
C ALA A 146 1.41 1.24 -7.95
N PHE A 147 2.54 1.75 -7.46
CA PHE A 147 3.78 1.78 -8.21
C PHE A 147 4.24 0.36 -8.58
N MET A 148 4.24 -0.54 -7.59
CA MET A 148 4.59 -1.95 -7.81
C MET A 148 3.58 -2.64 -8.74
N ALA A 149 2.28 -2.38 -8.59
CA ALA A 149 1.24 -2.92 -9.48
C ALA A 149 1.46 -2.51 -10.95
N ASN A 150 1.84 -1.26 -11.20
CA ASN A 150 2.18 -0.78 -12.54
C ASN A 150 3.44 -1.48 -13.10
N ASN A 151 4.46 -1.74 -12.27
CA ASN A 151 5.62 -2.53 -12.68
C ASN A 151 5.22 -3.99 -13.01
N HIS A 152 4.37 -4.61 -12.20
CA HIS A 152 3.84 -5.96 -12.49
C HIS A 152 3.16 -5.99 -13.87
N ALA A 153 2.37 -4.97 -14.21
CA ALA A 153 1.68 -4.89 -15.49
C ALA A 153 2.65 -4.84 -16.67
N LYS A 154 3.77 -4.13 -16.53
CA LYS A 154 4.81 -4.06 -17.59
C LYS A 154 5.53 -5.38 -17.77
N VAL A 155 5.89 -6.06 -16.70
CA VAL A 155 6.50 -7.39 -16.76
C VAL A 155 5.52 -8.42 -17.34
N ALA A 156 4.26 -8.41 -16.89
CA ALA A 156 3.23 -9.30 -17.41
C ALA A 156 2.95 -9.07 -18.90
N ALA A 157 2.88 -7.81 -19.33
CA ALA A 157 2.66 -7.46 -20.75
C ALA A 157 3.82 -7.96 -21.65
N ASP A 158 5.07 -7.74 -21.22
CA ASP A 158 6.25 -8.25 -21.93
C ASP A 158 6.21 -9.77 -22.03
N ALA A 159 5.92 -10.46 -20.93
CA ALA A 159 5.79 -11.91 -20.89
C ALA A 159 4.68 -12.44 -21.82
N VAL A 160 3.50 -11.82 -21.80
CA VAL A 160 2.36 -12.20 -22.68
C VAL A 160 2.74 -12.03 -24.15
N ILE A 161 3.41 -10.93 -24.51
CA ILE A 161 3.88 -10.70 -25.89
C ILE A 161 4.90 -11.78 -26.29
N ALA A 162 5.85 -12.11 -25.41
CA ALA A 162 6.83 -13.17 -25.68
C ALA A 162 6.14 -14.52 -25.92
N LEU A 163 5.22 -14.92 -25.05
CA LEU A 163 4.46 -16.17 -25.16
C LEU A 163 3.63 -16.24 -26.46
N LEU A 164 2.92 -15.18 -26.80
CA LEU A 164 2.11 -15.12 -28.03
C LEU A 164 2.93 -15.12 -29.32
N THR A 165 4.19 -14.67 -29.27
CA THR A 165 5.10 -14.62 -30.42
C THR A 165 6.10 -15.78 -30.46
N GLY A 166 6.02 -16.74 -29.54
CA GLY A 166 6.93 -17.88 -29.43
C GLY A 166 8.36 -17.51 -29.02
N LYS A 167 8.53 -16.36 -28.36
CA LYS A 167 9.82 -15.90 -27.82
C LYS A 167 10.01 -16.33 -26.38
N SER A 168 11.26 -16.33 -25.93
CA SER A 168 11.59 -16.56 -24.52
C SER A 168 11.09 -15.39 -23.65
N VAL A 169 10.50 -15.70 -22.51
CA VAL A 169 10.16 -14.72 -21.49
C VAL A 169 11.46 -14.17 -20.89
N ASN A 170 11.45 -12.88 -20.52
CA ASN A 170 12.54 -12.25 -19.78
C ASN A 170 12.72 -12.94 -18.42
N ASP A 171 13.86 -13.58 -18.20
CA ASP A 171 14.18 -14.33 -16.96
C ASP A 171 14.89 -13.48 -15.88
N HIS A 172 15.15 -12.20 -16.18
CA HIS A 172 15.81 -11.25 -15.28
C HIS A 172 15.02 -9.95 -15.07
N PRO A 173 13.70 -9.97 -14.85
CA PRO A 173 12.93 -8.75 -14.65
C PRO A 173 13.37 -8.02 -13.37
N ILE A 174 13.34 -6.69 -13.44
CA ILE A 174 13.61 -5.81 -12.31
C ILE A 174 12.35 -5.01 -12.01
N LEU A 175 11.97 -4.94 -10.74
CA LEU A 175 10.86 -4.12 -10.26
C LEU A 175 11.42 -3.01 -9.37
N ALA A 176 10.92 -1.80 -9.54
CA ALA A 176 11.22 -0.67 -8.68
C ALA A 176 9.97 -0.21 -7.93
N ASN A 177 10.16 0.42 -6.80
CA ASN A 177 9.07 1.03 -6.05
C ASN A 177 9.52 2.34 -5.43
N THR A 178 8.70 3.37 -5.56
CA THR A 178 8.78 4.57 -4.72
C THR A 178 7.39 4.89 -4.22
N CYS A 179 7.20 4.80 -2.92
CA CYS A 179 5.92 5.05 -2.28
C CYS A 179 5.97 6.39 -1.55
N TYR A 180 5.49 7.42 -2.21
CA TYR A 180 5.31 8.75 -1.61
C TYR A 180 4.16 8.75 -0.61
N SER A 181 4.23 9.61 0.40
CA SER A 181 3.15 9.89 1.33
C SER A 181 3.18 11.34 1.75
N TYR A 182 2.08 12.02 1.59
CA TYR A 182 1.91 13.37 2.12
C TYR A 182 1.76 13.32 3.65
N VAL A 183 2.46 14.22 4.32
CA VAL A 183 2.31 14.49 5.77
C VAL A 183 1.66 15.84 6.04
N SER A 184 1.48 16.66 5.01
CA SER A 184 0.64 17.85 4.95
C SER A 184 0.24 18.11 3.50
N ASP A 185 -0.46 19.21 3.23
CA ASP A 185 -0.80 19.64 1.87
C ASP A 185 0.41 20.01 0.98
N ARG A 186 1.59 20.22 1.58
CA ARG A 186 2.82 20.66 0.89
C ARG A 186 4.07 19.85 1.19
N LEU A 187 4.00 18.92 2.14
CA LEU A 187 5.16 18.14 2.57
C LEU A 187 4.90 16.66 2.35
N ALA A 188 5.84 15.98 1.72
CA ALA A 188 5.80 14.54 1.54
C ALA A 188 7.08 13.85 2.03
N ILE A 189 6.99 12.54 2.15
CA ILE A 189 8.05 11.60 2.49
C ILE A 189 7.94 10.40 1.56
N HIS A 190 9.01 9.64 1.36
CA HIS A 190 8.97 8.42 0.56
C HIS A 190 9.64 7.22 1.24
N VAL A 191 9.36 6.04 0.69
CA VAL A 191 10.18 4.84 0.79
C VAL A 191 10.38 4.29 -0.61
N ALA A 192 11.63 3.91 -0.94
CA ALA A 192 12.00 3.34 -2.22
C ALA A 192 12.65 1.97 -2.04
N SER A 193 12.53 1.10 -3.05
CA SER A 193 13.19 -0.20 -3.10
C SER A 193 13.30 -0.71 -4.53
N VAL A 194 14.28 -1.59 -4.76
CA VAL A 194 14.45 -2.32 -6.02
C VAL A 194 14.41 -3.81 -5.72
N HIS A 195 13.79 -4.57 -6.62
CA HIS A 195 13.64 -6.02 -6.48
C HIS A 195 14.10 -6.70 -7.76
N LYS A 196 14.86 -7.78 -7.62
CA LYS A 196 15.30 -8.64 -8.70
C LYS A 196 14.70 -10.03 -8.57
N PHE A 197 14.40 -10.66 -9.67
CA PHE A 197 13.98 -12.05 -9.68
C PHE A 197 15.17 -12.97 -9.33
N ASP A 198 14.91 -13.90 -8.41
CA ASP A 198 15.83 -14.96 -7.98
C ASP A 198 15.34 -16.27 -8.59
N ALA A 199 16.11 -16.84 -9.53
CA ALA A 199 15.72 -18.02 -10.27
C ALA A 199 15.70 -19.30 -9.43
N GLU A 200 16.54 -19.40 -8.40
CA GLU A 200 16.55 -20.56 -7.50
C GLU A 200 15.32 -20.57 -6.60
N LYS A 201 14.95 -19.41 -6.05
CA LYS A 201 13.78 -19.24 -5.17
C LYS A 201 12.49 -18.98 -5.93
N LYS A 202 12.56 -18.75 -7.24
CA LYS A 202 11.41 -18.42 -8.11
C LYS A 202 10.56 -17.26 -7.57
N THR A 203 11.21 -16.23 -7.04
CA THR A 203 10.54 -15.08 -6.42
C THR A 203 11.36 -13.80 -6.57
N PHE A 204 10.75 -12.65 -6.34
CA PHE A 204 11.47 -11.39 -6.25
C PHE A 204 12.07 -11.20 -4.86
N LEU A 205 13.34 -10.77 -4.82
CA LEU A 205 14.03 -10.38 -3.60
C LEU A 205 14.44 -8.92 -3.66
N ALA A 206 14.39 -8.25 -2.51
CA ALA A 206 14.89 -6.88 -2.40
C ALA A 206 16.41 -6.83 -2.62
N VAL A 207 16.87 -5.86 -3.40
CA VAL A 207 18.30 -5.61 -3.63
C VAL A 207 18.84 -4.79 -2.46
N PRO A 208 19.78 -5.32 -1.67
CA PRO A 208 20.35 -4.60 -0.54
C PRO A 208 20.98 -3.27 -0.98
N GLY A 209 20.72 -2.20 -0.23
CA GLY A 209 21.26 -0.86 -0.51
C GLY A 209 20.60 -0.11 -1.68
N ALA A 210 19.71 -0.74 -2.44
CA ALA A 210 19.01 -0.11 -3.56
C ALA A 210 17.63 0.41 -3.11
N GLY A 211 17.64 1.43 -2.26
CA GLY A 211 16.43 2.04 -1.72
C GLY A 211 16.68 2.74 -0.40
N GLY A 212 15.61 3.10 0.27
CA GLY A 212 15.66 3.79 1.55
C GLY A 212 14.42 4.62 1.80
N VAL A 213 14.50 5.49 2.79
CA VAL A 213 13.45 6.44 3.15
C VAL A 213 13.99 7.87 3.08
N SER A 214 13.11 8.85 2.97
CA SER A 214 13.47 10.26 3.06
C SER A 214 14.29 10.56 4.31
N ALA A 215 15.27 11.45 4.21
CA ALA A 215 15.98 11.97 5.37
C ALA A 215 15.06 12.82 6.26
N ALA A 216 14.16 13.58 5.63
CA ALA A 216 13.13 14.38 6.28
C ALA A 216 11.99 14.66 5.29
N ARG A 217 10.83 15.09 5.80
CA ARG A 217 9.74 15.60 4.95
C ARG A 217 10.16 16.89 4.26
N ASN A 218 9.75 17.08 3.00
CA ASN A 218 10.07 18.28 2.22
C ASN A 218 9.05 18.53 1.11
N GLU A 219 9.08 19.73 0.51
CA GLU A 219 8.18 20.15 -0.56
C GLU A 219 8.54 19.51 -1.92
N VAL A 220 9.82 19.27 -2.18
CA VAL A 220 10.29 18.67 -3.44
C VAL A 220 9.72 17.25 -3.61
N GLU A 221 9.64 16.48 -2.54
CA GLU A 221 9.02 15.16 -2.58
C GLU A 221 7.50 15.24 -2.79
N ALA A 222 6.85 16.31 -2.33
CA ALA A 222 5.43 16.54 -2.63
C ALA A 222 5.21 16.82 -4.13
N ASP A 223 6.09 17.57 -4.76
CA ASP A 223 6.08 17.80 -6.21
C ASP A 223 6.35 16.49 -6.99
N TYR A 224 7.29 15.68 -6.54
CA TYR A 224 7.55 14.37 -7.12
C TYR A 224 6.35 13.43 -6.98
N ALA A 225 5.69 13.42 -5.83
CA ALA A 225 4.48 12.62 -5.60
C ALA A 225 3.37 13.03 -6.57
N TRP A 226 3.18 14.33 -6.79
CA TRP A 226 2.19 14.83 -7.73
C TRP A 226 2.54 14.52 -9.20
N GLY A 227 3.81 14.68 -9.57
CA GLY A 227 4.31 14.30 -10.89
C GLY A 227 4.13 12.79 -11.15
N TRP A 228 4.45 11.97 -10.18
CA TRP A 228 4.22 10.52 -10.25
C TRP A 228 2.73 10.18 -10.44
N ALA A 229 1.84 10.80 -9.67
CA ALA A 229 0.41 10.56 -9.79
C ALA A 229 -0.12 10.86 -11.21
N LYS A 230 0.28 11.98 -11.79
CA LYS A 230 -0.06 12.34 -13.18
C LYS A 230 0.44 11.31 -14.19
N ASN A 231 1.68 10.87 -14.01
CA ASN A 231 2.29 9.89 -14.92
C ASN A 231 1.60 8.52 -14.85
N ILE A 232 1.31 8.01 -13.65
CA ILE A 232 0.64 6.71 -13.50
C ILE A 232 -0.80 6.75 -14.00
N TRP A 233 -1.51 7.88 -13.85
CA TRP A 233 -2.85 8.04 -14.44
C TRP A 233 -2.79 8.07 -15.97
N ALA A 234 -1.81 8.77 -16.54
CA ALA A 234 -1.61 8.78 -17.98
C ALA A 234 -1.25 7.39 -18.54
N ASP A 235 -0.50 6.60 -17.77
CA ASP A 235 -0.08 5.25 -18.16
C ASP A 235 -1.23 4.22 -18.03
N THR A 236 -2.15 4.43 -17.09
CA THR A 236 -3.19 3.44 -16.72
C THR A 236 -4.56 3.73 -17.34
N LEU A 237 -4.89 5.00 -17.61
CA LEU A 237 -6.22 5.45 -17.98
C LEU A 237 -6.34 5.93 -19.43
N ARG A 238 -5.37 5.65 -20.28
CA ARG A 238 -5.37 5.99 -21.71
C ARG A 238 -5.91 4.88 -22.58
#